data_7d4f6d30d099ac7c4ccae9e4c84ef388
#
_entry.id   7d4f6d30d099ac7c4ccae9e4c84ef388
#
_cell.length_a   1.000
_cell.length_b   1.000
_cell.length_c   1.000
_cell.angle_alpha   90.00
_cell.angle_beta   90.00
_cell.angle_gamma   90.00
#
_symmetry.space_group_name_H-M   'P 1'
#
loop_
_entity.id
_entity.type
_entity.pdbx_description
1 polymer ?
#
loop_
_entity_poly.entity_id
_entity_poly.type
_entity_poly.pdbx_seq_one_letter_code
_entity_poly.pdbx_strand_id
1 'polypeptide(L)'
;IDRMYADNNKISIGDTLKSDTQSWKVTGFIALPDYSCLFQNNNDSMFDSVKFGIGVVTSEAFESLDSPLVKYCYAWKYNDEPTTEKEEKEVSDALMKAINKDVSLEEFVPRYLNQAIIFPRDDMGSDRAMMIVFLYIVIAIMAFVFGITISNTIAKEANVIGTLLASG
;
A
#
# COMPACT_ATOMS: atom_id res chain seq x y z
N ILE A 1 -11.74 1.81 -15.56
CA ILE A 1 -11.76 2.59 -14.33
C ILE A 1 -11.09 1.80 -13.23
N ASP A 2 -10.44 2.49 -12.27
CA ASP A 2 -9.84 1.85 -11.09
C ASP A 2 -10.89 1.11 -10.26
N ARG A 3 -10.52 -0.10 -9.78
CA ARG A 3 -11.44 -0.97 -9.03
C ARG A 3 -11.82 -0.39 -7.68
N MET A 4 -10.87 0.17 -6.93
CA MET A 4 -11.13 0.69 -5.59
C MET A 4 -12.10 1.88 -5.64
N TYR A 5 -11.89 2.78 -6.61
CA TYR A 5 -12.81 3.89 -6.86
C TYR A 5 -14.21 3.38 -7.26
N ALA A 6 -14.27 2.38 -8.14
CA ALA A 6 -15.54 1.82 -8.60
C ALA A 6 -16.32 1.16 -7.46
N ASP A 7 -15.66 0.35 -6.63
CA ASP A 7 -16.28 -0.33 -5.49
C ASP A 7 -16.82 0.69 -4.46
N ASN A 8 -16.04 1.72 -4.14
CA ASN A 8 -16.44 2.77 -3.19
C ASN A 8 -17.60 3.64 -3.70
N ASN A 9 -17.69 3.83 -5.01
CA ASN A 9 -18.76 4.62 -5.66
C ASN A 9 -19.91 3.75 -6.21
N LYS A 10 -19.87 2.44 -5.97
CA LYS A 10 -20.90 1.47 -6.43
C LYS A 10 -21.09 1.47 -7.95
N ILE A 11 -19.99 1.62 -8.68
CA ILE A 11 -19.98 1.66 -10.15
C ILE A 11 -19.75 0.25 -10.67
N SER A 12 -20.57 -0.15 -11.62
CA SER A 12 -20.53 -1.47 -12.27
C SER A 12 -20.09 -1.37 -13.72
N ILE A 13 -19.61 -2.50 -14.27
CA ILE A 13 -19.35 -2.59 -15.72
C ILE A 13 -20.68 -2.40 -16.48
N GLY A 14 -20.67 -1.52 -17.45
CA GLY A 14 -21.85 -1.11 -18.22
C GLY A 14 -22.44 0.23 -17.81
N ASP A 15 -22.11 0.72 -16.62
CA ASP A 15 -22.55 2.03 -16.15
C ASP A 15 -21.93 3.16 -16.99
N THR A 16 -22.57 4.32 -16.94
CA THR A 16 -22.12 5.51 -17.66
C THR A 16 -21.71 6.59 -16.69
N LEU A 17 -20.43 6.95 -16.71
CA LEU A 17 -19.89 8.11 -16.00
C LEU A 17 -20.09 9.36 -16.89
N LYS A 18 -20.57 10.42 -16.28
CA LYS A 18 -20.78 11.70 -16.96
C LYS A 18 -19.81 12.74 -16.43
N SER A 19 -19.15 13.43 -17.33
CA SER A 19 -18.46 14.69 -17.10
C SER A 19 -19.32 15.81 -17.69
N ASP A 20 -18.96 17.08 -17.45
CA ASP A 20 -19.69 18.24 -17.96
C ASP A 20 -19.84 18.23 -19.49
N THR A 21 -18.85 17.68 -20.19
CA THR A 21 -18.77 17.68 -21.66
C THR A 21 -18.91 16.31 -22.30
N GLN A 22 -18.72 15.20 -21.56
CA GLN A 22 -18.64 13.86 -22.13
C GLN A 22 -19.29 12.78 -21.27
N SER A 23 -19.57 11.65 -21.87
CA SER A 23 -20.10 10.45 -21.21
C SER A 23 -19.22 9.24 -21.52
N TRP A 24 -18.83 8.53 -20.47
CA TRP A 24 -17.93 7.39 -20.56
C TRP A 24 -18.64 6.12 -20.11
N LYS A 25 -18.67 5.10 -20.96
CA LYS A 25 -19.18 3.78 -20.59
C LYS A 25 -18.07 2.98 -19.89
N VAL A 26 -18.32 2.48 -18.71
CA VAL A 26 -17.39 1.59 -17.99
C VAL A 26 -17.38 0.22 -18.66
N THR A 27 -16.26 -0.15 -19.24
CA THR A 27 -16.06 -1.42 -19.95
C THR A 27 -15.27 -2.44 -19.12
N GLY A 28 -14.57 -2.00 -18.07
CA GLY A 28 -13.78 -2.88 -17.22
C GLY A 28 -13.15 -2.16 -16.07
N PHE A 29 -12.57 -2.96 -15.16
CA PHE A 29 -11.80 -2.48 -14.02
C PHE A 29 -10.31 -2.69 -14.27
N ILE A 30 -9.51 -1.77 -13.76
CA ILE A 30 -8.05 -1.79 -13.83
C ILE A 30 -7.44 -1.63 -12.44
N ALA A 31 -6.19 -2.01 -12.32
CA ALA A 31 -5.31 -1.63 -11.22
C ALA A 31 -3.95 -1.25 -11.83
N LEU A 32 -3.45 -0.08 -11.48
CA LEU A 32 -2.16 0.40 -11.96
C LEU A 32 -1.15 0.41 -10.82
N PRO A 33 0.08 -0.09 -11.05
CA PRO A 33 1.12 -0.12 -10.01
C PRO A 33 1.44 1.27 -9.45
N ASP A 34 1.43 2.29 -10.31
CA ASP A 34 1.74 3.68 -9.93
C ASP A 34 0.60 4.36 -9.14
N TYR A 35 -0.55 3.68 -9.04
CA TYR A 35 -1.74 4.09 -8.28
C TYR A 35 -2.23 2.97 -7.38
N SER A 36 -1.32 2.27 -6.72
CA SER A 36 -1.66 1.24 -5.71
C SER A 36 -2.50 1.82 -4.57
N CYS A 37 -2.27 3.09 -4.23
CA CYS A 37 -3.18 3.95 -3.49
C CYS A 37 -3.54 5.17 -4.33
N LEU A 38 -4.80 5.58 -4.28
CA LEU A 38 -5.34 6.63 -5.14
C LEU A 38 -5.03 8.03 -4.58
N PHE A 39 -3.75 8.38 -4.54
CA PHE A 39 -3.31 9.73 -4.26
C PHE A 39 -3.55 10.62 -5.47
N GLN A 40 -4.24 11.75 -5.28
CA GLN A 40 -4.44 12.73 -6.34
C GLN A 40 -3.17 13.49 -6.65
N ASN A 41 -2.42 13.87 -5.59
CA ASN A 41 -1.11 14.50 -5.69
C ASN A 41 -0.11 13.75 -4.83
N ASN A 42 1.14 13.72 -5.27
CA ASN A 42 2.21 13.03 -4.53
C ASN A 42 2.51 13.62 -3.14
N ASN A 43 2.08 14.84 -2.88
CA ASN A 43 2.26 15.54 -1.60
C ASN A 43 1.05 15.43 -0.65
N ASP A 44 -0.01 14.71 -1.05
CA ASP A 44 -1.18 14.51 -0.20
C ASP A 44 -0.82 13.61 0.99
N SER A 45 -1.30 13.93 2.17
CA SER A 45 -1.05 13.13 3.37
C SER A 45 -1.92 11.87 3.45
N MET A 46 -3.04 11.84 2.74
CA MET A 46 -4.00 10.74 2.67
C MET A 46 -4.60 10.66 1.27
N PHE A 47 -4.89 9.46 0.82
CA PHE A 47 -5.65 9.24 -0.41
C PHE A 47 -7.16 9.19 -0.12
N ASP A 48 -7.97 9.58 -1.11
CA ASP A 48 -9.43 9.54 -1.01
C ASP A 48 -10.00 8.83 -2.24
N SER A 49 -10.15 7.52 -2.14
CA SER A 49 -10.67 6.67 -3.20
C SER A 49 -12.17 6.82 -3.48
N VAL A 50 -12.87 7.68 -2.73
CA VAL A 50 -14.26 8.06 -3.02
C VAL A 50 -14.28 9.25 -3.99
N LYS A 51 -13.39 10.22 -3.78
CA LYS A 51 -13.37 11.46 -4.56
C LYS A 51 -12.45 11.39 -5.77
N PHE A 52 -11.33 10.68 -5.63
CA PHE A 52 -10.34 10.56 -6.69
C PHE A 52 -10.26 9.13 -7.20
N GLY A 53 -10.27 8.99 -8.53
CA GLY A 53 -10.10 7.73 -9.23
C GLY A 53 -9.48 7.97 -10.59
N ILE A 54 -8.89 6.92 -11.14
CA ILE A 54 -8.28 6.94 -12.46
C ILE A 54 -9.04 6.06 -13.44
N GLY A 55 -8.95 6.40 -14.70
CA GLY A 55 -9.51 5.62 -15.80
C GLY A 55 -8.57 5.58 -16.98
N VAL A 56 -8.62 4.52 -17.75
CA VAL A 56 -7.94 4.39 -19.03
C VAL A 56 -8.99 4.47 -20.12
N VAL A 57 -8.72 5.28 -21.11
CA VAL A 57 -9.56 5.46 -22.31
C VAL A 57 -8.73 5.21 -23.56
N THR A 58 -9.36 5.07 -24.72
CA THR A 58 -8.64 4.96 -25.99
C THR A 58 -7.99 6.30 -26.36
N SER A 59 -6.96 6.26 -27.21
CA SER A 59 -6.27 7.47 -27.67
C SER A 59 -7.25 8.43 -28.36
N GLU A 60 -8.14 7.92 -29.20
CA GLU A 60 -9.14 8.71 -29.91
C GLU A 60 -10.10 9.40 -28.92
N ALA A 61 -10.50 8.68 -27.87
CA ALA A 61 -11.37 9.22 -26.84
C ALA A 61 -10.65 10.28 -26.01
N PHE A 62 -9.34 10.09 -25.72
CA PHE A 62 -8.52 11.07 -25.02
C PHE A 62 -8.30 12.33 -25.86
N GLU A 63 -7.98 12.19 -27.15
CA GLU A 63 -7.78 13.32 -28.08
C GLU A 63 -9.06 14.14 -28.30
N SER A 64 -10.24 13.54 -28.09
CA SER A 64 -11.52 14.24 -28.16
C SER A 64 -11.83 15.10 -26.91
N LEU A 65 -10.99 15.03 -25.87
CA LEU A 65 -11.13 15.85 -24.67
C LEU A 65 -10.71 17.30 -24.99
N ASP A 66 -11.66 18.19 -24.96
CA ASP A 66 -11.37 19.64 -24.97
C ASP A 66 -11.05 20.09 -23.55
N SER A 67 -9.85 19.74 -23.07
CA SER A 67 -9.42 20.05 -21.71
C SER A 67 -8.10 20.81 -21.71
N PRO A 68 -8.04 21.98 -21.10
CA PRO A 68 -6.79 22.71 -20.91
C PRO A 68 -5.84 22.08 -19.87
N LEU A 69 -6.29 21.02 -19.19
CA LEU A 69 -5.56 20.39 -18.08
C LEU A 69 -4.82 19.10 -18.50
N VAL A 70 -4.50 18.96 -19.78
CA VAL A 70 -3.70 17.81 -20.24
C VAL A 70 -2.26 17.95 -19.72
N LYS A 71 -1.81 16.96 -18.98
CA LYS A 71 -0.43 16.82 -18.53
C LYS A 71 0.21 15.61 -19.21
N TYR A 72 1.43 15.77 -19.68
CA TYR A 72 2.20 14.67 -20.25
C TYR A 72 3.09 14.07 -19.16
N CYS A 73 2.79 12.83 -18.79
CA CYS A 73 3.55 12.06 -17.81
C CYS A 73 4.39 10.99 -18.53
N TYR A 74 5.64 10.88 -18.13
CA TYR A 74 6.57 9.89 -18.68
C TYR A 74 7.03 8.98 -17.55
N ALA A 75 6.93 7.66 -17.76
CA ALA A 75 7.50 6.66 -16.88
C ALA A 75 8.84 6.17 -17.44
N TRP A 76 9.77 5.85 -16.56
CA TRP A 76 11.07 5.29 -16.96
C TRP A 76 11.42 4.07 -16.11
N LYS A 77 12.28 3.24 -16.68
CA LYS A 77 12.89 2.11 -16.00
C LYS A 77 14.40 2.17 -16.24
N TYR A 78 15.18 1.92 -15.19
CA TYR A 78 16.63 1.81 -15.32
C TYR A 78 17.01 0.48 -15.97
N ASN A 79 18.04 0.47 -16.82
CA ASN A 79 18.58 -0.76 -17.38
C ASN A 79 19.23 -1.62 -16.28
N ASP A 80 19.97 -0.96 -15.38
CA ASP A 80 20.53 -1.55 -14.17
C ASP A 80 19.73 -1.01 -12.99
N GLU A 81 18.89 -1.85 -12.41
CA GLU A 81 18.04 -1.43 -11.28
C GLU A 81 18.91 -1.22 -10.03
N PRO A 82 18.80 -0.05 -9.36
CA PRO A 82 19.50 0.18 -8.11
C PRO A 82 19.02 -0.81 -7.04
N THR A 83 19.94 -1.33 -6.24
CA THR A 83 19.67 -2.36 -5.23
C THR A 83 19.44 -1.77 -3.85
N THR A 84 19.89 -0.54 -3.63
CA THR A 84 19.74 0.18 -2.36
C THR A 84 19.06 1.53 -2.58
N GLU A 85 18.39 2.02 -1.56
CA GLU A 85 17.74 3.34 -1.58
C GLU A 85 18.73 4.47 -1.85
N LYS A 86 19.98 4.34 -1.38
CA LYS A 86 21.03 5.31 -1.63
C LYS A 86 21.41 5.37 -3.11
N GLU A 87 21.60 4.20 -3.72
CA GLU A 87 21.88 4.11 -5.16
C GLU A 87 20.71 4.65 -5.99
N GLU A 88 19.47 4.30 -5.60
CA GLU A 88 18.27 4.80 -6.28
C GLU A 88 18.20 6.32 -6.25
N LYS A 89 18.53 6.94 -5.11
CA LYS A 89 18.59 8.38 -4.97
C LYS A 89 19.68 9.01 -5.85
N GLU A 90 20.88 8.45 -5.83
CA GLU A 90 22.00 8.96 -6.63
C GLU A 90 21.70 8.90 -8.13
N VAL A 91 21.17 7.78 -8.62
CA VAL A 91 20.82 7.59 -10.03
C VAL A 91 19.65 8.50 -10.44
N SER A 92 18.63 8.63 -9.58
CA SER A 92 17.48 9.51 -9.82
C SER A 92 17.89 10.98 -9.87
N ASP A 93 18.73 11.43 -8.96
CA ASP A 93 19.26 12.81 -8.94
C ASP A 93 20.09 13.11 -10.20
N ALA A 94 20.89 12.14 -10.65
CA ALA A 94 21.67 12.27 -11.87
C ALA A 94 20.76 12.37 -13.11
N LEU A 95 19.74 11.53 -13.18
CA LEU A 95 18.76 11.55 -14.27
C LEU A 95 17.97 12.87 -14.29
N MET A 96 17.45 13.29 -13.15
CA MET A 96 16.74 14.58 -13.03
C MET A 96 17.60 15.75 -13.53
N LYS A 97 18.86 15.81 -13.10
CA LYS A 97 19.81 16.85 -13.55
C LYS A 97 20.10 16.78 -15.04
N ALA A 98 20.17 15.57 -15.61
CA ALA A 98 20.40 15.40 -17.03
C ALA A 98 19.20 15.89 -17.86
N ILE A 99 17.99 15.49 -17.50
CA ILE A 99 16.76 15.88 -18.21
C ILE A 99 16.53 17.40 -18.08
N ASN A 100 16.73 17.97 -16.89
CA ASN A 100 16.47 19.39 -16.64
C ASN A 100 17.43 20.36 -17.38
N LYS A 101 18.45 19.83 -18.06
CA LYS A 101 19.30 20.65 -18.95
C LYS A 101 18.59 21.01 -20.25
N ASP A 102 17.79 20.10 -20.75
CA ASP A 102 17.18 20.19 -22.08
C ASP A 102 15.67 20.49 -22.01
N VAL A 103 15.01 20.10 -20.91
CA VAL A 103 13.56 20.24 -20.71
C VAL A 103 13.27 20.78 -19.32
N SER A 104 12.34 21.73 -19.23
CA SER A 104 11.82 22.19 -17.94
C SER A 104 10.86 21.14 -17.38
N LEU A 105 11.22 20.52 -16.26
CA LEU A 105 10.39 19.56 -15.56
C LEU A 105 9.41 20.29 -14.64
N GLU A 106 8.13 19.98 -14.73
CA GLU A 106 7.13 20.43 -13.78
C GLU A 106 7.23 19.63 -12.48
N GLU A 107 7.38 18.31 -12.59
CA GLU A 107 7.50 17.40 -11.47
C GLU A 107 8.42 16.22 -11.85
N PHE A 108 9.16 15.70 -10.87
CA PHE A 108 9.99 14.51 -11.02
C PHE A 108 9.80 13.64 -9.78
N VAL A 109 9.13 12.50 -9.94
CA VAL A 109 8.79 11.59 -8.84
C VAL A 109 9.53 10.27 -9.01
N PRO A 110 10.70 10.08 -8.38
CA PRO A 110 11.35 8.79 -8.33
C PRO A 110 10.53 7.82 -7.46
N ARG A 111 10.74 6.53 -7.67
CA ARG A 111 9.98 5.46 -7.00
C ARG A 111 9.98 5.59 -5.48
N TYR A 112 11.13 5.93 -4.88
CA TYR A 112 11.28 6.06 -3.42
C TYR A 112 10.57 7.29 -2.83
N LEU A 113 10.04 8.20 -3.67
CA LEU A 113 9.20 9.34 -3.27
C LEU A 113 7.76 9.23 -3.77
N ASN A 114 7.41 8.17 -4.48
CA ASN A 114 6.05 7.98 -4.98
C ASN A 114 5.14 7.48 -3.85
N GLN A 115 4.28 8.35 -3.35
CA GLN A 115 3.35 8.06 -2.26
C GLN A 115 2.44 6.87 -2.54
N ALA A 116 1.98 6.71 -3.76
CA ALA A 116 1.11 5.59 -4.14
C ALA A 116 1.80 4.22 -4.03
N ILE A 117 3.15 4.20 -4.09
CA ILE A 117 3.97 2.99 -3.95
C ILE A 117 4.45 2.82 -2.50
N ILE A 118 4.87 3.93 -1.85
CA ILE A 118 5.46 3.89 -0.50
C ILE A 118 4.40 3.58 0.55
N PHE A 119 3.25 4.25 0.48
CA PHE A 119 2.20 4.16 1.49
C PHE A 119 1.77 2.70 1.79
N PRO A 120 1.43 1.86 0.79
CA PRO A 120 1.07 0.47 1.07
C PRO A 120 2.21 -0.33 1.70
N ARG A 121 3.46 -0.06 1.30
CA ARG A 121 4.64 -0.74 1.83
C ARG A 121 4.90 -0.37 3.29
N ASP A 122 4.78 0.90 3.63
CA ASP A 122 5.03 1.41 4.99
C ASP A 122 3.90 1.00 5.94
N ASP A 123 2.66 1.00 5.46
CA ASP A 123 1.49 0.52 6.21
C ASP A 123 1.63 -0.97 6.55
N MET A 124 1.95 -1.81 5.57
CA MET A 124 2.22 -3.24 5.79
C MET A 124 3.43 -3.47 6.70
N GLY A 125 4.46 -2.62 6.64
CA GLY A 125 5.64 -2.68 7.51
C GLY A 125 5.28 -2.36 8.96
N SER A 126 4.45 -1.37 9.19
CA SER A 126 3.93 -0.97 10.51
C SER A 126 3.07 -2.07 11.12
N ASP A 127 2.15 -2.64 10.34
CA ASP A 127 1.30 -3.75 10.78
C ASP A 127 2.11 -4.97 11.21
N ARG A 128 3.15 -5.32 10.45
CA ARG A 128 4.06 -6.41 10.81
C ARG A 128 4.73 -6.16 12.16
N ALA A 129 5.24 -4.96 12.41
CA ALA A 129 5.88 -4.62 13.68
C ALA A 129 4.89 -4.72 14.85
N MET A 130 3.68 -4.20 14.68
CA MET A 130 2.61 -4.27 15.67
C MET A 130 2.21 -5.73 15.97
N MET A 131 2.07 -6.57 14.95
CA MET A 131 1.73 -8.00 15.10
C MET A 131 2.81 -8.76 15.86
N ILE A 132 4.10 -8.45 15.66
CA ILE A 132 5.20 -9.06 16.39
C ILE A 132 5.12 -8.69 17.87
N VAL A 133 4.89 -7.42 18.21
CA VAL A 133 4.73 -6.97 19.61
C VAL A 133 3.53 -7.66 20.25
N PHE A 134 2.40 -7.71 19.56
CA PHE A 134 1.21 -8.41 20.05
C PHE A 134 1.47 -9.91 20.32
N LEU A 135 2.21 -10.57 19.44
CA LEU A 135 2.59 -11.97 19.62
C LEU A 135 3.41 -12.18 20.91
N TYR A 136 4.38 -11.31 21.20
CA TYR A 136 5.15 -11.40 22.45
C TYR A 136 4.29 -11.21 23.69
N ILE A 137 3.30 -10.30 23.63
CA ILE A 137 2.34 -10.11 24.75
C ILE A 137 1.54 -11.39 24.98
N VAL A 138 1.02 -12.01 23.91
CA VAL A 138 0.26 -13.27 24.01
C VAL A 138 1.13 -14.39 24.60
N ILE A 139 2.37 -14.53 24.15
CA ILE A 139 3.31 -15.54 24.68
C ILE A 139 3.55 -15.32 26.18
N ALA A 140 3.75 -14.08 26.62
CA ALA A 140 3.94 -13.75 28.03
C ALA A 140 2.70 -14.14 28.87
N ILE A 141 1.50 -13.78 28.42
CA ILE A 141 0.26 -14.15 29.10
C ILE A 141 0.11 -15.66 29.19
N MET A 142 0.36 -16.40 28.12
CA MET A 142 0.28 -17.86 28.11
C MET A 142 1.30 -18.48 29.08
N ALA A 143 2.53 -17.96 29.14
CA ALA A 143 3.54 -18.44 30.09
C ALA A 143 3.07 -18.27 31.56
N PHE A 144 2.45 -17.14 31.90
CA PHE A 144 1.85 -16.91 33.21
C PHE A 144 0.71 -17.91 33.51
N VAL A 145 -0.22 -18.09 32.57
CA VAL A 145 -1.36 -19.01 32.74
C VAL A 145 -0.87 -20.45 32.95
N PHE A 146 0.09 -20.89 32.13
CA PHE A 146 0.67 -22.22 32.30
C PHE A 146 1.40 -22.37 33.63
N GLY A 147 2.20 -21.38 34.03
CA GLY A 147 2.92 -21.38 35.32
C GLY A 147 1.95 -21.52 36.50
N ILE A 148 0.87 -20.73 36.51
CA ILE A 148 -0.18 -20.83 37.56
C ILE A 148 -0.87 -22.18 37.51
N THR A 149 -1.23 -22.67 36.35
CA THR A 149 -1.93 -23.95 36.20
C THR A 149 -1.09 -25.11 36.68
N ILE A 150 0.19 -25.17 36.29
CA ILE A 150 1.13 -26.22 36.73
C ILE A 150 1.31 -26.13 38.24
N SER A 151 1.56 -24.94 38.80
CA SER A 151 1.70 -24.74 40.23
C SER A 151 0.48 -25.22 41.01
N ASN A 152 -0.73 -24.87 40.56
CA ASN A 152 -1.98 -25.31 41.17
C ASN A 152 -2.17 -26.84 41.10
N THR A 153 -1.83 -27.45 39.96
CA THR A 153 -1.90 -28.90 39.79
C THR A 153 -0.95 -29.62 40.74
N ILE A 154 0.31 -29.18 40.83
CA ILE A 154 1.27 -29.74 41.76
C ILE A 154 0.80 -29.60 43.24
N ALA A 155 0.28 -28.43 43.58
CA ALA A 155 -0.24 -28.21 44.94
C ALA A 155 -1.42 -29.13 45.30
N LYS A 156 -2.31 -29.37 44.37
CA LYS A 156 -3.48 -30.30 44.57
C LYS A 156 -3.04 -31.74 44.66
N GLU A 157 -2.04 -32.16 43.94
CA GLU A 157 -1.58 -33.55 43.87
C GLU A 157 -0.44 -33.83 44.85
N ALA A 158 0.04 -32.83 45.59
CA ALA A 158 1.16 -32.96 46.55
C ALA A 158 0.93 -34.08 47.59
N ASN A 159 -0.30 -34.21 48.09
CA ASN A 159 -0.65 -35.27 49.03
C ASN A 159 -0.61 -36.67 48.41
N VAL A 160 -1.04 -36.80 47.16
CA VAL A 160 -0.99 -38.08 46.44
C VAL A 160 0.46 -38.44 46.07
N ILE A 161 1.24 -37.47 45.64
CA ILE A 161 2.67 -37.66 45.36
C ILE A 161 3.44 -38.04 46.64
N GLY A 162 3.13 -37.39 47.78
CA GLY A 162 3.72 -37.70 49.06
C GLY A 162 3.41 -39.12 49.58
N THR A 163 2.19 -39.57 49.40
CA THR A 163 1.76 -40.94 49.78
C THR A 163 2.43 -41.99 48.86
N LEU A 164 2.54 -41.74 47.59
CA LEU A 164 3.21 -42.63 46.60
C LEU A 164 4.73 -42.74 46.92
N LEU A 165 5.38 -41.63 47.27
CA LEU A 165 6.79 -41.65 47.67
C LEU A 165 7.05 -42.33 49.04
N ALA A 166 6.06 -42.32 49.94
CA ALA A 166 6.17 -42.96 51.27
C ALA A 166 5.86 -44.46 51.24
N SER A 167 5.14 -44.92 50.19
CA SER A 167 4.76 -46.34 50.05
C SER A 167 5.81 -47.16 49.29
N GLY A 168 6.92 -46.58 48.84
CA GLY A 168 8.04 -47.26 48.19
C GLY A 168 8.00 -47.29 46.75
#